data_e639dca0dd42fa691e4e81701cadf3e8
#
_entry.id   e639dca0dd42fa691e4e81701cadf3e8
#
_cell.length_a   1.000
_cell.length_b   1.000
_cell.length_c   1.000
_cell.angle_alpha   90.00
_cell.angle_beta   90.00
_cell.angle_gamma   90.00
#
_symmetry.space_group_name_H-M   'P 1'
#
loop_
_entity.id
_entity.type
_entity.pdbx_description
1 polymer ?
#
loop_
_entity_poly.entity_id
_entity_poly.type
_entity_poly.pdbx_seq_one_letter_code
_entity_poly.pdbx_strand_id
1 'polypeptide(L)'
;VEDTDFDEEEENVEQQQDFQFVKHSFSENRSFVVNEPEVIFDYSFKIGEEAQFALDNTLPEGLIYQIKFVTLTSKGSLERFKGLSPVYENRINSRKYIYNVGLFYSYHEALDQLNVVRRLGFSSAAIVAYNSGESISIQNARKLEKMIKENAKYRVVISQYDDRLPAEILSVIQSMSDKDIAKTVEQGKTYYIIAPFNSESDAKELTDALVNAGADETIYQIIK
;
A
#
# COMPACT_ATOMS: atom_id res chain seq x y z
N VAL A 1 -26.18 49.18 13.95
CA VAL A 1 -25.85 48.38 12.78
C VAL A 1 -24.36 48.10 12.91
N GLU A 2 -24.02 46.94 13.48
CA GLU A 2 -22.68 46.48 13.72
C GLU A 2 -22.27 45.60 12.53
N ASP A 3 -21.24 46.08 11.82
CA ASP A 3 -20.52 45.31 10.82
C ASP A 3 -19.57 44.36 11.56
N THR A 4 -19.81 43.06 11.41
CA THR A 4 -18.86 42.05 11.84
C THR A 4 -17.96 41.70 10.67
N ASP A 5 -16.74 42.20 10.71
CA ASP A 5 -15.63 41.77 9.87
C ASP A 5 -15.34 40.31 10.13
N PHE A 6 -15.53 39.45 9.11
CA PHE A 6 -14.98 38.13 9.07
C PHE A 6 -13.54 38.22 8.56
N ASP A 7 -12.59 38.05 9.47
CA ASP A 7 -11.20 37.78 9.11
C ASP A 7 -11.12 36.50 8.29
N GLU A 8 -10.91 36.62 6.99
CA GLU A 8 -10.46 35.54 6.13
C GLU A 8 -9.02 35.19 6.53
N GLU A 9 -8.86 34.12 7.30
CA GLU A 9 -7.56 33.46 7.46
C GLU A 9 -7.09 33.01 6.07
N GLU A 10 -6.14 33.73 5.50
CA GLU A 10 -5.37 33.32 4.33
C GLU A 10 -4.69 31.98 4.66
N GLU A 11 -5.30 30.85 4.24
CA GLU A 11 -4.63 29.56 4.15
C GLU A 11 -3.41 29.73 3.25
N ASN A 12 -2.27 29.75 3.87
CA ASN A 12 -0.97 29.76 3.21
C ASN A 12 -0.82 28.45 2.41
N VAL A 13 -1.27 28.50 1.16
CA VAL A 13 -1.09 27.42 0.20
C VAL A 13 0.40 27.35 -0.11
N GLU A 14 1.15 26.57 0.69
CA GLU A 14 2.49 26.17 0.33
C GLU A 14 2.42 25.55 -1.07
N GLN A 15 3.01 26.20 -2.04
CA GLN A 15 3.16 25.69 -3.40
C GLN A 15 3.80 24.31 -3.31
N GLN A 16 2.99 23.27 -3.53
CA GLN A 16 3.47 21.90 -3.70
C GLN A 16 4.29 21.89 -4.98
N GLN A 17 5.61 21.85 -4.81
CA GLN A 17 6.51 21.64 -5.94
C GLN A 17 6.27 20.20 -6.44
N ASP A 18 5.91 20.08 -7.72
CA ASP A 18 5.75 18.83 -8.42
C ASP A 18 7.06 18.01 -8.40
N PHE A 19 7.05 16.91 -7.68
CA PHE A 19 8.14 15.96 -7.67
C PHE A 19 7.82 14.82 -8.65
N GLN A 20 8.58 14.75 -9.72
CA GLN A 20 8.54 13.62 -10.62
C GLN A 20 9.53 12.55 -10.14
N PHE A 21 9.04 11.42 -9.69
CA PHE A 21 9.85 10.22 -9.50
C PHE A 21 10.16 9.60 -10.86
N VAL A 22 11.40 9.20 -11.07
CA VAL A 22 11.80 8.52 -12.31
C VAL A 22 11.12 7.18 -12.37
N LYS A 23 10.22 7.00 -13.35
CA LYS A 23 9.60 5.71 -13.63
C LYS A 23 10.67 4.75 -14.16
N HIS A 24 11.09 3.80 -13.35
CA HIS A 24 11.81 2.64 -13.85
C HIS A 24 10.80 1.54 -14.14
N SER A 25 10.57 1.27 -15.42
CA SER A 25 9.87 0.08 -15.85
C SER A 25 10.73 -1.13 -15.49
N PHE A 26 10.22 -2.05 -14.69
CA PHE A 26 10.83 -3.37 -14.53
C PHE A 26 10.78 -4.07 -15.89
N SER A 27 11.87 -4.09 -16.62
CA SER A 27 12.00 -4.97 -17.78
C SER A 27 12.25 -6.39 -17.26
N GLU A 28 11.36 -7.29 -17.61
CA GLU A 28 11.41 -8.74 -17.32
C GLU A 28 12.56 -9.45 -18.06
N ASN A 29 13.78 -8.98 -18.00
CA ASN A 29 14.92 -9.72 -18.56
C ASN A 29 16.22 -9.29 -17.90
N ARG A 30 16.47 -9.82 -16.70
CA ARG A 30 17.84 -9.99 -16.19
C ARG A 30 18.02 -11.39 -15.65
N SER A 31 18.38 -12.32 -16.51
CA SER A 31 19.02 -13.55 -16.12
C SER A 31 20.47 -13.23 -15.70
N PHE A 32 20.69 -13.01 -14.42
CA PHE A 32 22.00 -13.15 -13.82
C PHE A 32 21.95 -14.36 -12.88
N VAL A 33 22.67 -15.40 -13.28
CA VAL A 33 22.99 -16.53 -12.39
C VAL A 33 24.02 -16.02 -11.40
N VAL A 34 23.59 -15.57 -10.24
CA VAL A 34 24.42 -15.40 -9.07
C VAL A 34 23.81 -16.24 -7.97
N ASN A 35 24.50 -17.30 -7.54
CA ASN A 35 24.15 -18.16 -6.42
C ASN A 35 24.41 -17.45 -5.07
N GLU A 36 23.80 -16.30 -4.86
CA GLU A 36 23.67 -15.67 -3.55
C GLU A 36 22.18 -15.64 -3.20
N PRO A 37 21.79 -15.94 -1.94
CA PRO A 37 20.38 -15.83 -1.55
C PRO A 37 19.95 -14.39 -1.82
N GLU A 38 18.94 -14.22 -2.69
CA GLU A 38 18.29 -12.94 -2.90
C GLU A 38 17.78 -12.47 -1.54
N VAL A 39 18.44 -11.47 -0.98
CA VAL A 39 17.95 -10.79 0.21
C VAL A 39 16.75 -9.98 -0.23
N ILE A 40 15.54 -10.54 -0.06
CA ILE A 40 14.30 -9.84 -0.33
C ILE A 40 14.20 -8.70 0.67
N PHE A 41 14.29 -7.46 0.19
CA PHE A 41 14.15 -6.29 1.03
C PHE A 41 12.70 -6.18 1.50
N ASP A 42 12.49 -6.08 2.82
CA ASP A 42 11.18 -5.91 3.43
C ASP A 42 10.77 -4.43 3.41
N TYR A 43 9.84 -4.10 2.52
CA TYR A 43 9.27 -2.75 2.38
C TYR A 43 8.14 -2.44 3.39
N SER A 44 7.83 -3.36 4.30
CA SER A 44 6.85 -3.08 5.35
C SER A 44 7.36 -2.01 6.34
N PHE A 45 6.46 -1.13 6.79
CA PHE A 45 6.80 -0.14 7.81
C PHE A 45 7.15 -0.83 9.12
N LYS A 46 8.32 -0.51 9.66
CA LYS A 46 8.79 -1.01 10.95
C LYS A 46 9.67 0.01 11.67
N ILE A 47 9.80 -0.19 12.98
CA ILE A 47 10.72 0.53 13.84
C ILE A 47 11.67 -0.52 14.43
N GLY A 48 12.92 -0.48 13.99
CA GLY A 48 13.98 -1.37 14.46
C GLY A 48 14.95 -0.67 15.41
N GLU A 49 16.07 -1.34 15.68
CA GLU A 49 17.19 -0.74 16.41
C GLU A 49 17.86 0.35 15.56
N GLU A 50 17.99 0.10 14.28
CA GLU A 50 18.57 1.03 13.31
C GLU A 50 17.59 1.33 12.17
N ALA A 51 17.60 2.56 11.70
CA ALA A 51 16.87 2.95 10.51
C ALA A 51 17.53 2.35 9.26
N GLN A 52 16.72 2.08 8.23
CA GLN A 52 17.23 1.58 6.94
C GLN A 52 16.64 2.40 5.80
N PHE A 53 17.48 2.76 4.84
CA PHE A 53 16.98 3.31 3.58
C PHE A 53 16.30 2.23 2.75
N ALA A 54 15.28 2.60 2.00
CA ALA A 54 14.78 1.78 0.91
C ALA A 54 15.91 1.48 -0.09
N LEU A 55 15.88 0.31 -0.73
CA LEU A 55 16.89 -0.05 -1.73
C LEU A 55 16.90 0.93 -2.90
N ASP A 56 15.70 1.39 -3.28
CA ASP A 56 15.51 2.48 -4.22
C ASP A 56 14.37 3.39 -3.74
N ASN A 57 14.22 4.55 -4.38
CA ASN A 57 13.15 5.50 -4.09
C ASN A 57 11.95 5.35 -5.03
N THR A 58 11.84 4.23 -5.75
CA THR A 58 10.73 3.96 -6.66
C THR A 58 9.48 3.66 -5.85
N LEU A 59 8.40 4.36 -6.14
CA LEU A 59 7.10 4.09 -5.53
C LEU A 59 6.32 3.11 -6.41
N PRO A 60 5.54 2.19 -5.80
CA PRO A 60 4.61 1.35 -6.54
C PRO A 60 3.62 2.17 -7.37
N GLU A 61 3.10 1.56 -8.43
CA GLU A 61 2.00 2.17 -9.19
C GLU A 61 0.73 2.29 -8.34
N GLY A 62 -0.10 3.29 -8.68
CA GLY A 62 -1.35 3.57 -8.00
C GLY A 62 -1.20 4.52 -6.82
N LEU A 63 -2.21 4.51 -5.96
CA LEU A 63 -2.29 5.42 -4.80
C LEU A 63 -1.47 4.87 -3.64
N ILE A 64 -0.50 5.67 -3.17
CA ILE A 64 0.36 5.37 -2.03
C ILE A 64 0.37 6.56 -1.07
N TYR A 65 0.30 6.27 0.22
CA TYR A 65 0.56 7.22 1.28
C TYR A 65 1.91 6.95 1.93
N GLN A 66 2.62 8.00 2.31
CA GLN A 66 3.84 7.94 3.10
C GLN A 66 3.76 8.93 4.26
N ILE A 67 4.63 8.79 5.23
CA ILE A 67 4.79 9.77 6.31
C ILE A 67 6.06 10.57 6.05
N LYS A 68 5.91 11.84 5.66
CA LYS A 68 7.01 12.80 5.66
C LYS A 68 7.35 13.12 7.12
N PHE A 69 8.52 12.73 7.61
CA PHE A 69 8.83 12.88 9.03
C PHE A 69 9.90 13.95 9.30
N VAL A 70 10.76 14.29 8.34
CA VAL A 70 11.75 15.34 8.50
C VAL A 70 12.17 15.95 7.16
N THR A 71 12.49 17.24 7.21
CA THR A 71 13.13 17.95 6.11
C THR A 71 14.45 18.53 6.65
N LEU A 72 15.55 18.27 5.94
CA LEU A 72 16.89 18.71 6.32
C LEU A 72 17.54 19.57 5.23
N THR A 73 18.49 20.41 5.63
CA THR A 73 19.28 21.23 4.71
C THR A 73 20.54 20.52 4.20
N SER A 74 20.88 19.40 4.79
CA SER A 74 21.97 18.50 4.40
C SER A 74 21.50 17.05 4.45
N LYS A 75 22.27 16.15 3.86
CA LYS A 75 21.96 14.70 3.91
C LYS A 75 21.88 14.24 5.37
N GLY A 76 20.81 13.53 5.71
CA GLY A 76 20.59 12.94 7.03
C GLY A 76 21.39 11.66 7.22
N SER A 77 21.71 11.34 8.47
CA SER A 77 22.25 10.04 8.87
C SER A 77 21.17 9.14 9.46
N LEU A 78 21.30 7.84 9.26
CA LEU A 78 20.34 6.82 9.75
C LEU A 78 20.13 6.87 11.27
N GLU A 79 21.18 7.17 12.03
CA GLU A 79 21.14 7.31 13.50
C GLU A 79 20.08 8.33 13.97
N ARG A 80 19.86 9.40 13.17
CA ARG A 80 18.88 10.45 13.48
C ARG A 80 17.43 10.01 13.22
N PHE A 81 17.22 8.92 12.49
CA PHE A 81 15.89 8.47 12.07
C PHE A 81 15.27 7.44 13.01
N LYS A 82 15.95 7.15 14.15
CA LYS A 82 15.39 6.42 15.29
C LYS A 82 14.76 5.08 14.93
N GLY A 83 15.41 4.30 14.09
CA GLY A 83 14.99 2.96 13.70
C GLY A 83 13.85 2.92 12.69
N LEU A 84 13.38 4.04 12.16
CA LEU A 84 12.36 4.07 11.11
C LEU A 84 12.85 3.37 9.84
N SER A 85 12.01 2.50 9.27
CA SER A 85 12.32 1.70 8.07
C SER A 85 11.04 1.35 7.31
N PRO A 86 11.07 1.30 5.97
CA PRO A 86 12.11 1.83 5.07
C PRO A 86 12.01 3.35 4.94
N VAL A 87 13.17 4.01 4.86
CA VAL A 87 13.26 5.47 4.69
C VAL A 87 13.51 5.80 3.22
N TYR A 88 12.71 6.70 2.68
CA TYR A 88 12.81 7.22 1.32
C TYR A 88 13.44 8.61 1.36
N GLU A 89 14.57 8.81 0.67
CA GLU A 89 15.25 10.08 0.57
C GLU A 89 14.86 10.80 -0.72
N ASN A 90 14.24 11.97 -0.60
CA ASN A 90 13.90 12.83 -1.74
C ASN A 90 14.76 14.09 -1.69
N ARG A 91 15.75 14.17 -2.58
CA ARG A 91 16.59 15.35 -2.74
C ARG A 91 15.93 16.34 -3.69
N ILE A 92 15.49 17.47 -3.16
CA ILE A 92 14.84 18.53 -3.93
C ILE A 92 15.87 19.43 -4.62
N ASN A 93 16.90 19.79 -3.87
CA ASN A 93 18.03 20.59 -4.35
C ASN A 93 19.26 20.37 -3.44
N SER A 94 20.32 21.16 -3.63
CA SER A 94 21.54 21.02 -2.84
C SER A 94 21.39 21.31 -1.34
N ARG A 95 20.27 21.94 -0.93
CA ARG A 95 20.00 22.37 0.45
C ARG A 95 18.66 21.89 0.99
N LYS A 96 17.98 20.95 0.31
CA LYS A 96 16.67 20.47 0.78
C LYS A 96 16.55 18.99 0.51
N TYR A 97 16.52 18.22 1.60
CA TYR A 97 16.30 16.76 1.63
C TYR A 97 15.03 16.50 2.42
N ILE A 98 14.09 15.78 1.82
CA ILE A 98 12.86 15.34 2.45
C ILE A 98 12.97 13.84 2.70
N TYR A 99 12.63 13.41 3.90
CA TYR A 99 12.64 12.02 4.28
C TYR A 99 11.23 11.56 4.60
N ASN A 100 10.80 10.55 3.86
CA ASN A 100 9.52 9.88 4.05
C ASN A 100 9.77 8.47 4.60
N VAL A 101 8.77 7.89 5.24
CA VAL A 101 8.83 6.50 5.72
C VAL A 101 7.53 5.76 5.43
N GLY A 102 7.66 4.47 5.16
CA GLY A 102 6.58 3.53 4.94
C GLY A 102 5.93 3.64 3.56
N LEU A 103 5.21 2.60 3.20
CA LEU A 103 4.31 2.53 2.07
C LEU A 103 2.96 2.07 2.60
N PHE A 104 1.96 2.95 2.57
CA PHE A 104 0.62 2.67 3.07
C PHE A 104 -0.38 2.76 1.93
N TYR A 105 -1.30 1.82 1.87
CA TYR A 105 -2.31 1.74 0.81
C TYR A 105 -3.65 2.36 1.20
N SER A 106 -3.77 2.83 2.44
CA SER A 106 -4.93 3.59 2.92
C SER A 106 -4.51 4.77 3.79
N TYR A 107 -5.34 5.83 3.78
CA TYR A 107 -5.15 6.98 4.65
C TYR A 107 -5.22 6.59 6.13
N HIS A 108 -6.10 5.65 6.48
CA HIS A 108 -6.28 5.21 7.86
C HIS A 108 -5.02 4.52 8.41
N GLU A 109 -4.45 3.60 7.65
CA GLU A 109 -3.19 2.95 7.99
C GLU A 109 -2.06 3.97 8.19
N ALA A 110 -1.91 4.91 7.25
CA ALA A 110 -0.92 5.98 7.36
C ALA A 110 -1.14 6.86 8.61
N LEU A 111 -2.41 7.13 8.97
CA LEU A 111 -2.76 7.93 10.14
C LEU A 111 -2.39 7.25 11.46
N ASP A 112 -2.61 5.94 11.56
CA ASP A 112 -2.23 5.16 12.73
C ASP A 112 -0.72 5.20 12.95
N GLN A 113 0.05 5.01 11.88
CA GLN A 113 1.51 5.06 11.95
C GLN A 113 2.06 6.48 12.12
N LEU A 114 1.37 7.51 11.64
CA LEU A 114 1.74 8.91 11.89
C LEU A 114 1.82 9.20 13.39
N ASN A 115 0.87 8.71 14.18
CA ASN A 115 0.87 8.90 15.61
C ASN A 115 2.06 8.20 16.29
N VAL A 116 2.49 7.06 15.76
CA VAL A 116 3.69 6.35 16.22
C VAL A 116 4.94 7.16 15.90
N VAL A 117 5.10 7.63 14.65
CA VAL A 117 6.24 8.45 14.20
C VAL A 117 6.35 9.75 15.03
N ARG A 118 5.22 10.39 15.31
CA ARG A 118 5.21 11.61 16.15
C ARG A 118 5.69 11.34 17.60
N ARG A 119 5.33 10.20 18.18
CA ARG A 119 5.79 9.79 19.52
C ARG A 119 7.30 9.53 19.58
N LEU A 120 7.93 9.16 18.46
CA LEU A 120 9.39 9.07 18.36
C LEU A 120 10.09 10.43 18.40
N GLY A 121 9.33 11.54 18.41
CA GLY A 121 9.84 12.89 18.49
C GLY A 121 9.86 13.65 17.15
N PHE A 122 9.27 13.09 16.09
CA PHE A 122 9.07 13.79 14.81
C PHE A 122 7.71 14.51 14.81
N SER A 123 7.56 15.50 15.68
CA SER A 123 6.27 16.21 15.94
C SER A 123 5.69 16.89 14.69
N SER A 124 6.53 17.32 13.74
CA SER A 124 6.14 17.91 12.47
C SER A 124 5.82 16.90 11.36
N ALA A 125 5.82 15.60 11.70
CA ALA A 125 5.50 14.57 10.72
C ALA A 125 4.06 14.73 10.17
N ALA A 126 3.90 14.51 8.87
CA ALA A 126 2.64 14.64 8.16
C ALA A 126 2.49 13.55 7.08
N ILE A 127 1.25 13.16 6.79
CA ILE A 127 0.97 12.25 5.69
C ILE A 127 1.15 13.02 4.37
N VAL A 128 1.78 12.36 3.41
CA VAL A 128 1.88 12.78 2.01
C VAL A 128 1.34 11.67 1.12
N ALA A 129 0.83 12.02 -0.06
CA ALA A 129 0.23 11.06 -0.96
C ALA A 129 0.81 11.19 -2.37
N TYR A 130 0.89 10.05 -3.04
CA TYR A 130 1.36 9.92 -4.42
C TYR A 130 0.41 9.03 -5.21
N ASN A 131 0.22 9.35 -6.48
CA ASN A 131 -0.48 8.49 -7.42
C ASN A 131 0.46 8.19 -8.59
N SER A 132 0.88 6.93 -8.71
CA SER A 132 1.87 6.50 -9.70
C SER A 132 3.14 7.37 -9.72
N GLY A 133 3.64 7.73 -8.54
CA GLY A 133 4.85 8.54 -8.35
C GLY A 133 4.63 10.05 -8.38
N GLU A 134 3.46 10.55 -8.77
CA GLU A 134 3.13 11.98 -8.75
C GLU A 134 2.54 12.38 -7.38
N SER A 135 3.05 13.48 -6.81
CA SER A 135 2.52 14.02 -5.55
C SER A 135 1.12 14.58 -5.75
N ILE A 136 0.20 14.21 -4.88
CA ILE A 136 -1.18 14.71 -4.90
C ILE A 136 -1.61 15.20 -3.52
N SER A 137 -2.58 16.12 -3.47
CA SER A 137 -3.13 16.57 -2.19
C SER A 137 -3.82 15.43 -1.43
N ILE A 138 -3.78 15.46 -0.11
CA ILE A 138 -4.46 14.46 0.74
C ILE A 138 -5.96 14.40 0.45
N GLN A 139 -6.58 15.55 0.16
CA GLN A 139 -7.98 15.60 -0.20
C GLN A 139 -8.28 14.83 -1.49
N ASN A 140 -7.45 15.00 -2.53
CA ASN A 140 -7.58 14.27 -3.80
C ASN A 140 -7.26 12.79 -3.61
N ALA A 141 -6.23 12.47 -2.83
CA ALA A 141 -5.88 11.10 -2.49
C ALA A 141 -7.04 10.35 -1.84
N ARG A 142 -7.69 10.95 -0.84
CA ARG A 142 -8.85 10.36 -0.16
C ARG A 142 -10.07 10.21 -1.07
N LYS A 143 -10.30 11.16 -1.99
CA LYS A 143 -11.34 11.00 -3.02
C LYS A 143 -11.03 9.84 -3.95
N LEU A 144 -9.77 9.75 -4.40
CA LEU A 144 -9.32 8.65 -5.26
C LEU A 144 -9.42 7.29 -4.53
N GLU A 145 -8.99 7.21 -3.27
CA GLU A 145 -9.11 6.00 -2.44
C GLU A 145 -10.57 5.55 -2.34
N LYS A 146 -11.49 6.49 -2.10
CA LYS A 146 -12.92 6.18 -2.07
C LYS A 146 -13.42 5.64 -3.42
N MET A 147 -13.05 6.28 -4.53
CA MET A 147 -13.43 5.80 -5.88
C MET A 147 -12.84 4.42 -6.18
N ILE A 148 -11.59 4.15 -5.78
CA ILE A 148 -10.96 2.85 -5.95
C ILE A 148 -11.75 1.79 -5.18
N LYS A 149 -12.10 2.06 -3.92
CA LYS A 149 -12.88 1.13 -3.07
C LYS A 149 -14.29 0.89 -3.63
N GLU A 150 -14.97 1.93 -4.11
CA GLU A 150 -16.31 1.82 -4.68
C GLU A 150 -16.35 1.06 -6.02
N ASN A 151 -15.26 1.11 -6.79
CA ASN A 151 -15.14 0.43 -8.08
C ASN A 151 -14.33 -0.87 -8.03
N ALA A 152 -13.76 -1.21 -6.87
CA ALA A 152 -12.99 -2.42 -6.71
C ALA A 152 -13.85 -3.66 -6.96
N LYS A 153 -13.29 -4.59 -7.71
CA LYS A 153 -13.82 -5.94 -7.85
C LYS A 153 -12.93 -6.87 -7.04
N TYR A 154 -13.53 -7.86 -6.44
CA TYR A 154 -12.82 -8.82 -5.62
C TYR A 154 -12.98 -10.23 -6.20
N ARG A 155 -12.02 -11.08 -5.91
CA ARG A 155 -12.07 -12.51 -6.19
C ARG A 155 -11.68 -13.28 -4.94
N VAL A 156 -12.26 -14.46 -4.77
CA VAL A 156 -11.83 -15.44 -3.78
C VAL A 156 -11.00 -16.51 -4.50
N VAL A 157 -9.87 -16.88 -3.94
CA VAL A 157 -8.91 -17.81 -4.53
C VAL A 157 -8.63 -18.92 -3.52
N ILE A 158 -8.79 -20.17 -3.95
CA ILE A 158 -8.47 -21.38 -3.19
C ILE A 158 -7.28 -22.06 -3.87
N SER A 159 -6.23 -22.38 -3.13
CA SER A 159 -5.00 -22.97 -3.68
C SER A 159 -4.61 -24.31 -3.06
N GLN A 160 -5.45 -24.86 -2.20
CA GLN A 160 -5.18 -26.08 -1.44
C GLN A 160 -5.42 -27.37 -2.23
N TYR A 161 -6.21 -27.33 -3.31
CA TYR A 161 -6.67 -28.52 -4.02
C TYR A 161 -6.12 -28.57 -5.45
N ASP A 162 -5.47 -29.68 -5.82
CA ASP A 162 -4.84 -29.80 -7.14
C ASP A 162 -5.82 -30.26 -8.23
N ASP A 163 -6.65 -31.26 -7.94
CA ASP A 163 -7.48 -31.89 -8.96
C ASP A 163 -8.90 -31.30 -9.05
N ARG A 164 -9.63 -31.34 -7.95
CA ARG A 164 -11.01 -30.86 -7.84
C ARG A 164 -11.33 -30.41 -6.43
N LEU A 165 -12.26 -29.48 -6.34
CA LEU A 165 -12.79 -29.05 -5.05
C LEU A 165 -13.61 -30.19 -4.42
N PRO A 166 -13.49 -30.45 -3.09
CA PRO A 166 -14.37 -31.33 -2.35
C PRO A 166 -15.84 -30.90 -2.45
N ALA A 167 -16.75 -31.86 -2.35
CA ALA A 167 -18.19 -31.59 -2.44
C ALA A 167 -18.68 -30.62 -1.35
N GLU A 168 -18.08 -30.69 -0.17
CA GLU A 168 -18.37 -29.80 0.96
C GLU A 168 -18.02 -28.35 0.62
N ILE A 169 -16.83 -28.11 0.05
CA ILE A 169 -16.37 -26.79 -0.38
C ILE A 169 -17.25 -26.24 -1.52
N LEU A 170 -17.59 -27.09 -2.49
CA LEU A 170 -18.51 -26.70 -3.57
C LEU A 170 -19.89 -26.32 -3.02
N SER A 171 -20.39 -27.05 -2.01
CA SER A 171 -21.68 -26.76 -1.37
C SER A 171 -21.66 -25.40 -0.66
N VAL A 172 -20.57 -25.06 0.03
CA VAL A 172 -20.40 -23.73 0.65
C VAL A 172 -20.41 -22.64 -0.42
N ILE A 173 -19.65 -22.79 -1.49
CA ILE A 173 -19.61 -21.79 -2.57
C ILE A 173 -21.01 -21.59 -3.17
N GLN A 174 -21.70 -22.67 -3.50
CA GLN A 174 -23.03 -22.62 -4.11
C GLN A 174 -24.11 -22.06 -3.20
N SER A 175 -23.97 -22.23 -1.88
CA SER A 175 -24.92 -21.67 -0.91
C SER A 175 -24.75 -20.16 -0.67
N MET A 176 -23.52 -19.65 -0.86
CA MET A 176 -23.17 -18.26 -0.54
C MET A 176 -22.91 -17.38 -1.76
N SER A 177 -22.75 -17.98 -2.94
CA SER A 177 -22.41 -17.25 -4.16
C SER A 177 -23.02 -17.87 -5.40
N ASP A 178 -23.48 -17.02 -6.29
CA ASP A 178 -23.94 -17.36 -7.66
C ASP A 178 -22.82 -17.26 -8.71
N LYS A 179 -21.57 -17.05 -8.27
CA LYS A 179 -20.43 -16.79 -9.15
C LYS A 179 -19.86 -18.08 -9.72
N ASP A 180 -19.36 -17.95 -10.96
CA ASP A 180 -18.63 -19.04 -11.60
C ASP A 180 -17.32 -19.35 -10.89
N ILE A 181 -16.93 -20.62 -10.95
CA ILE A 181 -15.65 -21.11 -10.44
C ILE A 181 -14.74 -21.38 -11.64
N ALA A 182 -13.70 -20.57 -11.78
CA ALA A 182 -12.64 -20.81 -12.77
C ALA A 182 -11.50 -21.63 -12.15
N LYS A 183 -10.97 -22.62 -12.90
CA LYS A 183 -9.76 -23.36 -12.53
C LYS A 183 -8.59 -22.87 -13.41
N THR A 184 -7.47 -22.52 -12.81
CA THR A 184 -6.22 -22.18 -13.51
C THR A 184 -5.05 -22.91 -12.88
N VAL A 185 -3.97 -23.10 -13.65
CA VAL A 185 -2.72 -23.70 -13.16
C VAL A 185 -1.59 -22.72 -13.48
N GLU A 186 -0.90 -22.24 -12.44
CA GLU A 186 0.24 -21.34 -12.57
C GLU A 186 1.44 -21.94 -11.81
N GLN A 187 2.58 -22.03 -12.49
CA GLN A 187 3.82 -22.60 -11.92
C GLN A 187 3.63 -23.99 -11.27
N GLY A 188 2.73 -24.81 -11.83
CA GLY A 188 2.44 -26.16 -11.32
C GLY A 188 1.50 -26.22 -10.12
N LYS A 189 1.00 -25.10 -9.61
CA LYS A 189 -0.01 -25.01 -8.56
C LYS A 189 -1.38 -24.71 -9.15
N THR A 190 -2.40 -25.42 -8.68
CA THR A 190 -3.80 -25.20 -9.10
C THR A 190 -4.47 -24.14 -8.24
N TYR A 191 -5.22 -23.26 -8.90
CA TYR A 191 -6.02 -22.23 -8.26
C TYR A 191 -7.47 -22.32 -8.72
N TYR A 192 -8.40 -22.24 -7.77
CA TYR A 192 -9.82 -22.09 -8.03
C TYR A 192 -10.22 -20.66 -7.70
N ILE A 193 -10.78 -19.97 -8.68
CA ILE A 193 -11.09 -18.53 -8.60
C ILE A 193 -12.59 -18.35 -8.69
N ILE A 194 -13.18 -17.74 -7.68
CA ILE A 194 -14.59 -17.35 -7.63
C ILE A 194 -14.63 -15.83 -7.78
N ALA A 195 -15.26 -15.33 -8.84
CA ALA A 195 -15.28 -13.91 -9.19
C ALA A 195 -16.40 -13.57 -10.20
N PRO A 196 -16.73 -12.27 -10.34
CA PRO A 196 -16.32 -11.13 -9.53
C PRO A 196 -17.27 -10.86 -8.34
N PHE A 197 -16.72 -10.38 -7.23
CA PHE A 197 -17.50 -9.79 -6.16
C PHE A 197 -17.43 -8.26 -6.25
N ASN A 198 -18.55 -7.60 -5.99
CA ASN A 198 -18.64 -6.13 -5.99
C ASN A 198 -18.36 -5.52 -4.61
N SER A 199 -18.29 -6.34 -3.58
CA SER A 199 -18.12 -5.97 -2.18
C SER A 199 -16.99 -6.77 -1.57
N GLU A 200 -16.11 -6.08 -0.84
CA GLU A 200 -15.08 -6.72 -0.02
C GLU A 200 -15.71 -7.61 1.06
N SER A 201 -16.82 -7.14 1.64
CA SER A 201 -17.55 -7.87 2.68
C SER A 201 -17.98 -9.25 2.18
N ASP A 202 -18.59 -9.31 0.98
CA ASP A 202 -19.09 -10.57 0.41
C ASP A 202 -17.95 -11.55 0.10
N ALA A 203 -16.84 -11.02 -0.46
CA ALA A 203 -15.66 -11.84 -0.73
C ALA A 203 -15.02 -12.37 0.56
N LYS A 204 -14.97 -11.53 1.60
CA LYS A 204 -14.45 -11.91 2.92
C LYS A 204 -15.35 -12.94 3.59
N GLU A 205 -16.66 -12.74 3.58
CA GLU A 205 -17.62 -13.66 4.18
C GLU A 205 -17.54 -15.06 3.56
N LEU A 206 -17.43 -15.14 2.23
CA LEU A 206 -17.18 -16.41 1.55
C LEU A 206 -15.83 -17.01 1.93
N THR A 207 -14.76 -16.20 2.01
CA THR A 207 -13.44 -16.66 2.42
C THR A 207 -13.47 -17.27 3.82
N ASP A 208 -14.07 -16.56 4.78
CA ASP A 208 -14.18 -17.02 6.18
C ASP A 208 -14.99 -18.33 6.27
N ALA A 209 -16.06 -18.47 5.49
CA ALA A 209 -16.87 -19.68 5.43
C ALA A 209 -16.10 -20.88 4.83
N LEU A 210 -15.29 -20.65 3.80
CA LEU A 210 -14.47 -21.67 3.16
C LEU A 210 -13.34 -22.14 4.08
N VAL A 211 -12.68 -21.24 4.78
CA VAL A 211 -11.67 -21.58 5.80
C VAL A 211 -12.30 -22.40 6.92
N ASN A 212 -13.50 -22.01 7.42
CA ASN A 212 -14.23 -22.78 8.44
C ASN A 212 -14.67 -24.17 7.95
N ALA A 213 -14.82 -24.37 6.65
CA ALA A 213 -15.12 -25.65 6.03
C ALA A 213 -13.86 -26.49 5.71
N GLY A 214 -12.66 -26.01 6.07
CA GLY A 214 -11.39 -26.72 5.90
C GLY A 214 -10.62 -26.38 4.64
N ALA A 215 -10.96 -25.30 3.95
CA ALA A 215 -10.15 -24.74 2.85
C ALA A 215 -9.20 -23.67 3.37
N ASP A 216 -8.18 -24.06 4.14
CA ASP A 216 -7.31 -23.16 4.90
C ASP A 216 -6.47 -22.23 4.00
N GLU A 217 -6.12 -22.66 2.78
CA GLU A 217 -5.42 -21.84 1.79
C GLU A 217 -6.40 -21.04 0.90
N THR A 218 -7.35 -20.36 1.53
CA THR A 218 -8.31 -19.47 0.85
C THR A 218 -8.03 -18.03 1.19
N ILE A 219 -7.95 -17.18 0.19
CA ILE A 219 -7.75 -15.73 0.34
C ILE A 219 -8.71 -14.96 -0.57
N TYR A 220 -9.04 -13.72 -0.21
CA TYR A 220 -9.66 -12.80 -1.15
C TYR A 220 -8.67 -11.73 -1.62
N GLN A 221 -8.86 -11.23 -2.83
CA GLN A 221 -7.96 -10.27 -3.49
C GLN A 221 -8.75 -9.27 -4.32
N ILE A 222 -8.20 -8.07 -4.46
CA ILE A 222 -8.69 -7.09 -5.44
C ILE A 222 -8.30 -7.56 -6.84
N ILE A 223 -9.26 -7.50 -7.78
CA ILE A 223 -8.98 -7.71 -9.21
C ILE A 223 -8.40 -6.39 -9.75
N LYS A 224 -7.16 -6.44 -10.20
CA LYS A 224 -6.47 -5.31 -10.84
C LYS A 224 -6.82 -5.22 -12.33
#